data_51ea1abdb740d6adef647e6933dba936
#
_entry.id   51ea1abdb740d6adef647e6933dba936
#
_cell.length_a   1.000
_cell.length_b   1.000
_cell.length_c   1.000
_cell.angle_alpha   90.00
_cell.angle_beta   90.00
_cell.angle_gamma   90.00
#
_symmetry.space_group_name_H-M   'P 1'
#
loop_
_entity.id
_entity.type
_entity.pdbx_description
1 polymer ?
#
loop_
_entity_poly.entity_id
_entity_poly.type
_entity_poly.pdbx_seq_one_letter_code
_entity_poly.pdbx_strand_id
1 'polypeptide(L)'
;MHIDALSSTQLVALTSAQMVALTSTQLAALSTSDLNAFSTAQFATLTSAQVVGLTTAQLAALETADLRALNAAGVGAWNSEQLGALTPAQIVLLTTSQFGAFGSDSLSAMSSQQIAAIETADLRALTSTSLRARRGGGTRSATWGR
;
A
#
# COMPACT_ATOMS: atom_id res chain seq x y z
N MET A 1 9.00 24.39 3.61
CA MET A 1 8.96 23.96 5.00
C MET A 1 9.73 22.64 5.13
N HIS A 2 10.57 22.57 6.14
CA HIS A 2 11.33 21.35 6.41
C HIS A 2 10.55 20.50 7.41
N ILE A 3 9.79 19.57 6.91
CA ILE A 3 8.94 18.74 7.75
C ILE A 3 9.77 17.81 8.66
N ASP A 4 10.95 17.45 8.22
CA ASP A 4 11.87 16.61 9.00
C ASP A 4 12.41 17.32 10.24
N ALA A 5 12.21 18.63 10.36
CA ALA A 5 12.58 19.37 11.56
C ALA A 5 11.49 19.37 12.64
N LEU A 6 10.30 18.85 12.32
CA LEU A 6 9.20 18.77 13.29
C LEU A 6 9.40 17.58 14.23
N SER A 7 9.01 17.78 15.48
CA SER A 7 8.99 16.67 16.46
C SER A 7 7.81 15.76 16.19
N SER A 8 7.85 14.55 16.73
CA SER A 8 6.74 13.62 16.62
C SER A 8 5.43 14.24 17.13
N THR A 9 5.49 15.02 18.19
CA THR A 9 4.31 15.70 18.73
C THR A 9 3.74 16.71 17.71
N GLN A 10 4.63 17.43 17.04
CA GLN A 10 4.21 18.38 16.02
C GLN A 10 3.65 17.69 14.78
N LEU A 11 4.24 16.57 14.39
CA LEU A 11 3.75 15.78 13.25
C LEU A 11 2.34 15.27 13.49
N VAL A 12 2.08 14.73 14.67
CA VAL A 12 0.76 14.22 15.01
C VAL A 12 -0.30 15.33 15.13
N ALA A 13 0.14 16.57 15.36
CA ALA A 13 -0.77 17.69 15.47
C ALA A 13 -1.17 18.30 14.11
N LEU A 14 -0.60 17.84 13.00
CA LEU A 14 -0.96 18.34 11.69
C LEU A 14 -2.43 18.03 11.38
N THR A 15 -3.13 19.03 10.84
CA THR A 15 -4.51 18.86 10.43
C THR A 15 -4.59 18.11 9.10
N SER A 16 -5.79 17.63 8.76
CA SER A 16 -6.02 16.98 7.47
C SER A 16 -5.61 17.87 6.29
N ALA A 17 -5.93 19.16 6.36
CA ALA A 17 -5.55 20.11 5.31
C ALA A 17 -4.04 20.24 5.17
N GLN A 18 -3.34 20.24 6.30
CA GLN A 18 -1.88 20.30 6.32
C GLN A 18 -1.26 19.00 5.79
N MET A 19 -1.85 17.87 6.13
CA MET A 19 -1.41 16.58 5.61
C MET A 19 -1.49 16.54 4.07
N VAL A 20 -2.62 16.96 3.53
CA VAL A 20 -2.83 16.99 2.08
C VAL A 20 -1.88 17.97 1.39
N ALA A 21 -1.50 19.02 2.08
CA ALA A 21 -0.59 20.05 1.53
C ALA A 21 0.88 19.59 1.46
N LEU A 22 1.24 18.50 2.14
CA LEU A 22 2.60 17.98 2.06
C LEU A 22 2.89 17.45 0.67
N THR A 23 4.09 17.72 0.18
CA THR A 23 4.52 17.13 -1.09
C THR A 23 5.00 15.72 -0.87
N SER A 24 4.97 14.92 -1.92
CA SER A 24 5.53 13.55 -1.85
C SER A 24 7.01 13.58 -1.51
N THR A 25 7.74 14.60 -1.97
CA THR A 25 9.16 14.76 -1.62
C THR A 25 9.34 15.01 -0.13
N GLN A 26 8.49 15.84 0.46
CA GLN A 26 8.55 16.09 1.90
C GLN A 26 8.25 14.83 2.70
N LEU A 27 7.26 14.07 2.29
CA LEU A 27 6.94 12.80 2.95
C LEU A 27 8.09 11.80 2.81
N ALA A 28 8.68 11.70 1.63
CA ALA A 28 9.80 10.79 1.39
C ALA A 28 11.04 11.15 2.20
N ALA A 29 11.17 12.42 2.58
CA ALA A 29 12.30 12.89 3.39
C ALA A 29 12.17 12.55 4.88
N LEU A 30 10.99 12.15 5.33
CA LEU A 30 10.78 11.77 6.73
C LEU A 30 11.52 10.47 7.06
N SER A 31 12.07 10.40 8.26
CA SER A 31 12.57 9.13 8.77
C SER A 31 11.40 8.16 8.99
N THR A 32 11.69 6.89 9.07
CA THR A 32 10.65 5.89 9.36
C THR A 32 10.01 6.15 10.73
N SER A 33 10.81 6.61 11.68
CA SER A 33 10.32 6.97 13.01
C SER A 33 9.33 8.12 12.96
N ASP A 34 9.66 9.17 12.20
CA ASP A 34 8.79 10.33 12.07
C ASP A 34 7.52 9.99 11.31
N LEU A 35 7.65 9.19 10.28
CA LEU A 35 6.49 8.74 9.53
C LEU A 35 5.52 7.96 10.43
N ASN A 36 6.07 7.08 11.26
CA ASN A 36 5.25 6.28 12.17
C ASN A 36 4.69 7.09 13.35
N ALA A 37 5.11 8.35 13.49
CA ALA A 37 4.50 9.25 14.47
C ALA A 37 3.11 9.73 14.03
N PHE A 38 2.81 9.69 12.74
CA PHE A 38 1.48 10.06 12.25
C PHE A 38 0.42 9.09 12.78
N SER A 39 -0.77 9.61 13.03
CA SER A 39 -1.90 8.77 13.42
C SER A 39 -2.48 8.06 12.19
N THR A 40 -3.21 7.00 12.45
CA THR A 40 -3.94 6.28 11.41
C THR A 40 -4.89 7.21 10.64
N ALA A 41 -5.55 8.13 11.35
CA ALA A 41 -6.42 9.12 10.71
C ALA A 41 -5.65 10.02 9.75
N GLN A 42 -4.43 10.40 10.09
CA GLN A 42 -3.59 11.20 9.21
C GLN A 42 -3.18 10.41 7.97
N PHE A 43 -2.81 9.15 8.12
CA PHE A 43 -2.52 8.30 6.97
C PHE A 43 -3.72 8.19 6.02
N ALA A 44 -4.92 8.14 6.58
CA ALA A 44 -6.14 8.06 5.76
C ALA A 44 -6.39 9.32 4.94
N THR A 45 -5.80 10.45 5.30
CA THR A 45 -5.96 11.71 4.55
C THR A 45 -4.98 11.84 3.39
N LEU A 46 -3.96 11.01 3.32
CA LEU A 46 -2.95 11.10 2.25
C LEU A 46 -3.58 10.89 0.88
N THR A 47 -3.15 11.68 -0.07
CA THR A 47 -3.62 11.52 -1.46
C THR A 47 -2.91 10.35 -2.12
N SER A 48 -3.45 9.89 -3.24
CA SER A 48 -2.82 8.82 -4.01
C SER A 48 -1.39 9.18 -4.42
N ALA A 49 -1.14 10.42 -4.83
CA ALA A 49 0.19 10.87 -5.20
C ALA A 49 1.16 10.79 -4.03
N GLN A 50 0.69 11.13 -2.83
CA GLN A 50 1.50 11.06 -1.62
C GLN A 50 1.82 9.59 -1.26
N VAL A 51 0.84 8.72 -1.37
CA VAL A 51 1.01 7.29 -1.09
C VAL A 51 2.02 6.66 -2.06
N VAL A 52 1.94 7.02 -3.34
CA VAL A 52 2.90 6.53 -4.34
C VAL A 52 4.32 7.04 -4.07
N GLY A 53 4.42 8.22 -3.44
CA GLY A 53 5.71 8.82 -3.13
C GLY A 53 6.46 8.21 -1.95
N LEU A 54 5.84 7.31 -1.19
CA LEU A 54 6.51 6.68 -0.05
C LEU A 54 7.69 5.82 -0.53
N THR A 55 8.79 5.86 0.23
CA THR A 55 9.98 5.08 -0.11
C THR A 55 9.81 3.62 0.30
N THR A 56 10.63 2.75 -0.28
CA THR A 56 10.63 1.33 0.08
C THR A 56 10.92 1.12 1.57
N ALA A 57 11.86 1.88 2.12
CA ALA A 57 12.18 1.79 3.54
C ALA A 57 10.99 2.21 4.41
N GLN A 58 10.30 3.26 4.01
CA GLN A 58 9.11 3.73 4.71
C GLN A 58 7.99 2.69 4.67
N LEU A 59 7.76 2.10 3.51
CA LEU A 59 6.74 1.07 3.34
C LEU A 59 7.01 -0.14 4.22
N ALA A 60 8.25 -0.61 4.24
CA ALA A 60 8.62 -1.76 5.05
C ALA A 60 8.46 -1.49 6.56
N ALA A 61 8.57 -0.23 6.96
CA ALA A 61 8.49 0.17 8.36
C ALA A 61 7.09 0.57 8.82
N LEU A 62 6.11 0.67 7.92
CA LEU A 62 4.75 1.05 8.28
C LEU A 62 4.11 0.01 9.18
N GLU A 63 3.40 0.48 10.19
CA GLU A 63 2.57 -0.39 11.00
C GLU A 63 1.34 -0.83 10.20
N THR A 64 0.83 -2.01 10.52
CA THR A 64 -0.26 -2.61 9.74
C THR A 64 -1.53 -1.75 9.74
N ALA A 65 -1.86 -1.13 10.87
CA ALA A 65 -3.03 -0.26 10.95
C ALA A 65 -2.89 0.94 10.01
N ASP A 66 -1.70 1.51 9.94
CA ASP A 66 -1.43 2.67 9.10
C ASP A 66 -1.42 2.29 7.62
N LEU A 67 -0.84 1.15 7.31
CA LEU A 67 -0.84 0.61 5.95
C LEU A 67 -2.28 0.42 5.45
N ARG A 68 -3.15 -0.13 6.29
CA ARG A 68 -4.55 -0.34 5.95
C ARG A 68 -5.33 0.95 5.80
N ALA A 69 -4.85 2.03 6.41
CA ALA A 69 -5.52 3.33 6.31
C ALA A 69 -5.24 4.05 4.98
N LEU A 70 -4.21 3.64 4.25
CA LEU A 70 -3.86 4.26 2.97
C LEU A 70 -4.96 4.01 1.94
N ASN A 71 -5.17 5.02 1.05
CA ASN A 71 -6.20 4.85 0.04
C ASN A 71 -5.82 3.78 -0.99
N ALA A 72 -6.82 3.06 -1.45
CA ALA A 72 -6.61 1.92 -2.33
C ALA A 72 -6.01 2.33 -3.68
N ALA A 73 -6.38 3.49 -4.20
CA ALA A 73 -5.85 3.97 -5.47
C ALA A 73 -4.33 4.17 -5.43
N GLY A 74 -3.84 4.73 -4.32
CA GLY A 74 -2.41 4.92 -4.13
C GLY A 74 -1.67 3.61 -3.97
N VAL A 75 -2.22 2.72 -3.16
CA VAL A 75 -1.64 1.40 -2.93
C VAL A 75 -1.57 0.60 -4.25
N GLY A 76 -2.64 0.66 -5.02
CA GLY A 76 -2.71 -0.05 -6.30
C GLY A 76 -1.75 0.48 -7.36
N ALA A 77 -1.25 1.69 -7.18
CA ALA A 77 -0.32 2.31 -8.12
C ALA A 77 1.16 2.09 -7.76
N TRP A 78 1.46 1.38 -6.69
CA TRP A 78 2.84 1.09 -6.30
C TRP A 78 3.55 0.28 -7.39
N ASN A 79 4.84 0.59 -7.57
CA ASN A 79 5.66 -0.15 -8.52
C ASN A 79 6.18 -1.45 -7.90
N SER A 80 6.89 -2.24 -8.71
CA SER A 80 7.40 -3.53 -8.28
C SER A 80 8.36 -3.44 -7.09
N GLU A 81 9.16 -2.38 -7.03
CA GLU A 81 10.10 -2.19 -5.92
C GLU A 81 9.35 -1.92 -4.62
N GLN A 82 8.33 -1.08 -4.69
CA GLN A 82 7.52 -0.75 -3.52
C GLN A 82 6.76 -1.98 -3.02
N LEU A 83 6.18 -2.73 -3.93
CA LEU A 83 5.50 -3.98 -3.57
C LEU A 83 6.46 -5.00 -2.98
N GLY A 84 7.65 -5.11 -3.57
CA GLY A 84 8.67 -6.02 -3.07
C GLY A 84 9.19 -5.66 -1.69
N ALA A 85 9.05 -4.40 -1.29
CA ALA A 85 9.49 -3.94 0.02
C ALA A 85 8.53 -4.33 1.15
N LEU A 86 7.29 -4.64 0.82
CA LEU A 86 6.31 -5.05 1.84
C LEU A 86 6.66 -6.45 2.36
N THR A 87 6.56 -6.61 3.67
CA THR A 87 6.76 -7.93 4.27
C THR A 87 5.55 -8.82 3.98
N PRO A 88 5.70 -10.14 4.01
CA PRO A 88 4.55 -11.03 3.88
C PRO A 88 3.44 -10.72 4.87
N ALA A 89 3.79 -10.37 6.10
CA ALA A 89 2.80 -10.00 7.12
C ALA A 89 2.01 -8.74 6.73
N GLN A 90 2.69 -7.76 6.14
CA GLN A 90 2.01 -6.55 5.66
C GLN A 90 1.07 -6.86 4.49
N ILE A 91 1.51 -7.69 3.58
CA ILE A 91 0.69 -8.09 2.43
C ILE A 91 -0.61 -8.75 2.89
N VAL A 92 -0.53 -9.66 3.83
CA VAL A 92 -1.71 -10.39 4.33
C VAL A 92 -2.74 -9.46 4.97
N LEU A 93 -2.26 -8.35 5.55
CA LEU A 93 -3.13 -7.45 6.29
C LEU A 93 -3.67 -6.28 5.46
N LEU A 94 -3.37 -6.22 4.17
CA LEU A 94 -4.00 -5.26 3.28
C LEU A 94 -5.51 -5.47 3.25
N THR A 95 -6.26 -4.37 3.05
CA THR A 95 -7.70 -4.47 2.95
C THR A 95 -8.12 -5.08 1.61
N THR A 96 -9.35 -5.55 1.53
CA THR A 96 -9.90 -6.08 0.28
C THR A 96 -9.89 -5.04 -0.84
N SER A 97 -10.18 -3.79 -0.49
CA SER A 97 -10.14 -2.69 -1.47
C SER A 97 -8.73 -2.47 -2.00
N GLN A 98 -7.73 -2.56 -1.13
CA GLN A 98 -6.34 -2.39 -1.54
C GLN A 98 -5.90 -3.53 -2.45
N PHE A 99 -6.22 -4.76 -2.12
CA PHE A 99 -5.94 -5.89 -3.00
C PHE A 99 -6.66 -5.76 -4.33
N GLY A 100 -7.92 -5.35 -4.30
CA GLY A 100 -8.70 -5.18 -5.51
C GLY A 100 -8.16 -4.11 -6.45
N ALA A 101 -7.34 -3.20 -5.94
CA ALA A 101 -6.75 -2.14 -6.74
C ALA A 101 -5.49 -2.60 -7.51
N PHE A 102 -4.90 -3.74 -7.15
CA PHE A 102 -3.72 -4.23 -7.86
C PHE A 102 -4.09 -4.77 -9.24
N GLY A 103 -3.30 -4.40 -10.22
CA GLY A 103 -3.44 -4.93 -11.56
C GLY A 103 -2.58 -6.19 -11.75
N SER A 104 -2.65 -6.74 -12.94
CA SER A 104 -1.88 -7.94 -13.28
C SER A 104 -0.37 -7.72 -13.17
N ASP A 105 0.09 -6.53 -13.51
CA ASP A 105 1.52 -6.20 -13.41
C ASP A 105 1.98 -6.22 -11.95
N SER A 106 1.17 -5.67 -11.06
CA SER A 106 1.47 -5.67 -9.63
C SER A 106 1.53 -7.09 -9.08
N LEU A 107 0.57 -7.91 -9.45
CA LEU A 107 0.54 -9.30 -9.02
C LEU A 107 1.74 -10.09 -9.53
N SER A 108 2.16 -9.81 -10.76
CA SER A 108 3.34 -10.45 -11.34
C SER A 108 4.63 -10.04 -10.65
N ALA A 109 4.66 -8.85 -10.06
CA ALA A 109 5.83 -8.34 -9.37
C ALA A 109 6.00 -8.92 -7.96
N MET A 110 4.98 -9.55 -7.42
CA MET A 110 5.06 -10.12 -6.08
C MET A 110 5.96 -11.35 -6.05
N SER A 111 6.71 -11.48 -4.96
CA SER A 111 7.55 -12.65 -4.75
C SER A 111 6.68 -13.88 -4.42
N SER A 112 7.27 -15.06 -4.57
CA SER A 112 6.58 -16.29 -4.21
C SER A 112 6.19 -16.31 -2.73
N GLN A 113 7.01 -15.73 -1.87
CA GLN A 113 6.69 -15.61 -0.44
C GLN A 113 5.49 -14.72 -0.20
N GLN A 114 5.41 -13.61 -0.91
CA GLN A 114 4.27 -12.70 -0.81
C GLN A 114 2.99 -13.36 -1.31
N ILE A 115 3.06 -14.05 -2.43
CA ILE A 115 1.92 -14.78 -2.98
C ILE A 115 1.44 -15.85 -2.03
N ALA A 116 2.37 -16.62 -1.46
CA ALA A 116 2.01 -17.67 -0.50
C ALA A 116 1.32 -17.12 0.74
N ALA A 117 1.73 -15.92 1.17
CA ALA A 117 1.12 -15.28 2.33
C ALA A 117 -0.32 -14.83 2.08
N ILE A 118 -0.66 -14.51 0.85
CA ILE A 118 -2.01 -14.06 0.49
C ILE A 118 -3.02 -15.21 0.51
N GLU A 119 -2.55 -16.41 0.41
CA GLU A 119 -3.26 -17.54 0.03
C GLU A 119 -4.57 -17.81 0.60
N THR A 120 -5.47 -17.77 0.66
CA THR A 120 -6.77 -18.16 1.15
C THR A 120 -7.63 -16.97 1.54
N ALA A 121 -7.18 -16.19 2.52
CA ALA A 121 -8.06 -15.14 3.03
C ALA A 121 -8.24 -14.02 2.01
N ASP A 122 -7.14 -13.57 1.46
CA ASP A 122 -7.13 -12.36 0.64
C ASP A 122 -7.20 -12.64 -0.85
N LEU A 123 -6.91 -13.86 -1.24
CA LEU A 123 -6.94 -14.22 -2.65
C LEU A 123 -8.32 -13.98 -3.27
N ARG A 124 -9.36 -14.15 -2.51
CA ARG A 124 -10.72 -13.88 -2.98
C ARG A 124 -10.96 -12.40 -3.24
N ALA A 125 -10.22 -11.54 -2.57
CA ALA A 125 -10.32 -10.10 -2.77
C ALA A 125 -9.68 -9.68 -4.08
N LEU A 126 -8.78 -10.47 -4.62
CA LEU A 126 -8.26 -10.24 -5.94
C LEU A 126 -9.40 -10.40 -6.92
N THR A 127 -9.69 -9.37 -7.66
CA THR A 127 -10.84 -9.39 -8.53
C THR A 127 -10.69 -10.49 -9.58
N SER A 128 -11.80 -11.00 -10.02
CA SER A 128 -11.81 -11.91 -11.14
C SER A 128 -11.10 -11.32 -12.35
N THR A 129 -11.21 -10.01 -12.52
CA THR A 129 -10.53 -9.30 -13.59
C THR A 129 -9.02 -9.43 -13.50
N SER A 130 -8.45 -9.19 -12.32
CA SER A 130 -7.00 -9.29 -12.14
C SER A 130 -6.50 -10.72 -12.34
N LEU A 131 -7.20 -11.67 -11.79
CA LEU A 131 -6.82 -13.07 -11.95
C LEU A 131 -6.97 -13.53 -13.40
N ARG A 132 -8.01 -13.08 -14.05
CA ARG A 132 -8.26 -13.41 -15.45
C ARG A 132 -7.18 -12.85 -16.36
N ALA A 133 -6.79 -11.60 -16.15
CA ALA A 133 -5.71 -10.98 -16.90
C ALA A 133 -4.41 -11.75 -16.73
N ARG A 134 -4.15 -12.22 -15.52
CA ARG A 134 -2.94 -12.98 -15.22
C ARG A 134 -2.89 -14.30 -15.95
N ARG A 135 -4.04 -14.90 -16.19
CA ARG A 135 -4.13 -16.15 -16.94
C ARG A 135 -4.13 -15.96 -18.43
N GLY A 136 -4.14 -14.74 -18.89
CA GLY A 136 -4.07 -14.48 -20.31
C GLY A 136 -5.28 -14.98 -21.08
N GLY A 137 -6.45 -14.70 -20.61
CA GLY A 137 -7.63 -15.04 -21.37
C GLY A 137 -8.77 -15.58 -20.56
N GLY A 138 -8.52 -16.09 -19.43
CA GLY A 138 -9.58 -16.47 -18.51
C GLY A 138 -10.51 -17.58 -18.96
N THR A 139 -10.27 -18.18 -20.09
CA THR A 139 -11.15 -19.23 -20.59
C THR A 139 -11.14 -20.45 -19.70
N ARG A 140 -10.07 -20.61 -18.98
CA ARG A 140 -9.95 -21.78 -18.10
C ARG A 140 -10.86 -21.72 -16.90
N SER A 141 -11.39 -20.54 -16.61
CA SER A 141 -12.20 -20.39 -15.41
C SER A 141 -13.37 -21.37 -15.36
N ALA A 142 -13.91 -21.74 -16.51
CA ALA A 142 -15.02 -22.70 -16.55
C ALA A 142 -14.63 -24.06 -16.01
N THR A 143 -13.39 -24.46 -16.18
CA THR A 143 -12.96 -25.76 -15.71
C THR A 143 -12.73 -25.82 -14.21
N TRP A 144 -12.60 -24.68 -13.58
CA TRP A 144 -12.36 -24.63 -12.15
C TRP A 144 -13.60 -24.93 -11.34
N GLY A 145 -14.74 -24.79 -11.89
CA GLY A 145 -15.99 -25.05 -11.20
C GLY A 145 -16.24 -26.49 -10.86
N ARG A 146 -15.38 -27.36 -11.29
CA ARG A 146 -15.59 -28.77 -11.07
C ARG A 146 -15.21 -29.27 -9.72
#